data_06293135d1115bc264970c930edc2f26
#
_entry.id   06293135d1115bc264970c930edc2f26
#
_cell.length_a   1.000
_cell.length_b   1.000
_cell.length_c   1.000
_cell.angle_alpha   90.00
_cell.angle_beta   90.00
_cell.angle_gamma   90.00
#
_symmetry.space_group_name_H-M   'P 1'
#
loop_
_entity.id
_entity.type
_entity.pdbx_description
1 polymer ?
#
loop_
_entity_poly.entity_id
_entity_poly.type
_entity_poly.pdbx_seq_one_letter_code
_entity_poly.pdbx_strand_id
1 'polypeptide(L)'
;RAVTNHIFLVADSRPTNSVGHVYLESESTRVLPNAQVKLTATALDTNYIPMENSAVSLRADRGTIDGNILTAPASGTVTVTASAGGASAQTKIDVITQPDSISVKQNGKAVSAITLSAGETATLTASAMYRHLPVLGDNKGFTWTVQGNVGTIENGVFTASGSIGSGSVTAVSYT
;
A
#
# COMPACT_ATOMS: atom_id res chain seq x y z
N ARG A 1 -8.54 -12.00 9.25
CA ARG A 1 -8.87 -12.97 8.19
C ARG A 1 -7.57 -13.58 7.73
N ALA A 2 -7.43 -14.91 7.81
CA ALA A 2 -6.34 -15.62 7.19
C ALA A 2 -6.47 -15.46 5.67
N VAL A 3 -5.40 -15.04 5.02
CA VAL A 3 -5.29 -15.11 3.56
C VAL A 3 -5.07 -16.58 3.24
N THR A 4 -6.05 -17.24 2.65
CA THR A 4 -5.86 -18.59 2.15
C THR A 4 -5.07 -18.54 0.87
N ASN A 5 -3.85 -19.07 0.91
CA ASN A 5 -3.14 -19.41 -0.33
C ASN A 5 -3.97 -20.44 -1.09
N HIS A 6 -4.38 -20.08 -2.31
CA HIS A 6 -5.03 -21.03 -3.19
C HIS A 6 -3.97 -22.00 -3.72
N ILE A 7 -4.08 -23.26 -3.35
CA ILE A 7 -3.29 -24.34 -3.94
C ILE A 7 -4.10 -24.92 -5.09
N PHE A 8 -3.62 -24.72 -6.31
CA PHE A 8 -4.22 -25.37 -7.48
C PHE A 8 -3.65 -26.77 -7.63
N LEU A 9 -4.50 -27.78 -7.55
CA LEU A 9 -4.15 -29.17 -7.87
C LEU A 9 -4.50 -29.41 -9.34
N VAL A 10 -3.47 -29.58 -10.17
CA VAL A 10 -3.62 -29.80 -11.61
C VAL A 10 -3.54 -31.30 -11.89
N ALA A 11 -4.57 -31.87 -12.49
CA ALA A 11 -4.59 -33.27 -12.88
C ALA A 11 -3.81 -33.55 -14.17
N ASP A 12 -3.63 -32.55 -15.04
CA ASP A 12 -2.83 -32.61 -16.26
C ASP A 12 -1.87 -31.41 -16.30
N SER A 13 -0.56 -31.68 -16.30
CA SER A 13 0.48 -30.67 -16.32
C SER A 13 0.84 -30.19 -17.75
N ARG A 14 0.12 -30.61 -18.78
CA ARG A 14 0.38 -30.17 -20.16
C ARG A 14 -0.22 -28.79 -20.38
N PRO A 15 0.57 -27.82 -20.86
CA PRO A 15 0.04 -26.50 -21.23
C PRO A 15 -1.02 -26.59 -22.31
N THR A 16 -2.04 -25.76 -22.19
CA THR A 16 -3.03 -25.52 -23.26
C THR A 16 -2.79 -24.15 -23.89
N ASN A 17 -3.31 -23.93 -25.11
CA ASN A 17 -3.10 -22.68 -25.84
C ASN A 17 -4.23 -21.66 -25.62
N SER A 18 -5.11 -21.89 -24.65
CA SER A 18 -6.26 -21.03 -24.37
C SER A 18 -6.26 -20.56 -22.93
N VAL A 19 -6.53 -19.28 -22.70
CA VAL A 19 -6.72 -18.74 -21.35
C VAL A 19 -8.00 -19.33 -20.76
N GLY A 20 -7.87 -19.99 -19.61
CA GLY A 20 -9.00 -20.52 -18.85
C GLY A 20 -9.31 -19.69 -17.60
N HIS A 21 -8.27 -19.11 -16.99
CA HIS A 21 -8.39 -18.41 -15.72
C HIS A 21 -7.51 -17.16 -15.69
N VAL A 22 -7.81 -16.26 -14.75
CA VAL A 22 -6.95 -15.11 -14.41
C VAL A 22 -6.69 -15.12 -12.92
N TYR A 23 -5.43 -15.02 -12.53
CA TYR A 23 -5.02 -14.77 -11.15
C TYR A 23 -4.87 -13.26 -10.95
N LEU A 24 -5.37 -12.73 -9.84
CA LEU A 24 -5.23 -11.33 -9.45
C LEU A 24 -4.99 -11.22 -7.95
N GLU A 25 -3.91 -10.54 -7.59
CA GLU A 25 -3.55 -10.23 -6.22
C GLU A 25 -3.19 -8.75 -6.10
N SER A 26 -3.52 -8.15 -4.96
CA SER A 26 -3.07 -6.82 -4.56
C SER A 26 -2.12 -6.92 -3.38
N GLU A 27 -1.09 -6.08 -3.34
CA GLU A 27 -0.13 -5.98 -2.23
C GLU A 27 -0.83 -5.77 -0.88
N SER A 28 -1.96 -5.05 -0.88
CA SER A 28 -2.81 -4.84 0.29
C SER A 28 -4.26 -4.66 -0.13
N THR A 29 -5.17 -5.11 0.73
CA THR A 29 -6.61 -4.86 0.60
C THR A 29 -7.09 -3.69 1.47
N ARG A 30 -6.17 -3.03 2.21
CA ARG A 30 -6.42 -1.84 3.02
C ARG A 30 -5.34 -0.83 2.78
N VAL A 31 -5.74 0.36 2.35
CA VAL A 31 -4.81 1.40 1.93
C VAL A 31 -5.23 2.76 2.47
N LEU A 32 -4.28 3.67 2.63
CA LEU A 32 -4.58 5.07 2.89
C LEU A 32 -5.07 5.76 1.61
N PRO A 33 -5.77 6.91 1.72
CA PRO A 33 -6.09 7.74 0.57
C PRO A 33 -4.86 8.05 -0.29
N ASN A 34 -5.03 7.99 -1.61
CA ASN A 34 -3.99 8.25 -2.61
C ASN A 34 -2.76 7.32 -2.55
N ALA A 35 -2.80 6.25 -1.74
CA ALA A 35 -1.72 5.28 -1.68
C ALA A 35 -1.57 4.53 -3.02
N GLN A 36 -0.33 4.19 -3.35
CA GLN A 36 0.00 3.35 -4.48
C GLN A 36 0.00 1.88 -4.06
N VAL A 37 -0.67 1.04 -4.85
CA VAL A 37 -0.86 -0.39 -4.58
C VAL A 37 -0.36 -1.19 -5.76
N LYS A 38 0.58 -2.07 -5.52
CA LYS A 38 1.06 -2.99 -6.54
C LYS A 38 0.03 -4.10 -6.76
N LEU A 39 -0.30 -4.34 -8.02
CA LEU A 39 -1.17 -5.41 -8.47
C LEU A 39 -0.33 -6.47 -9.18
N THR A 40 -0.64 -7.73 -8.94
CA THR A 40 -0.04 -8.86 -9.65
C THR A 40 -1.16 -9.62 -10.35
N ALA A 41 -1.09 -9.69 -11.68
CA ALA A 41 -2.09 -10.39 -12.47
C ALA A 41 -1.41 -11.32 -13.47
N THR A 42 -1.92 -12.54 -13.61
CA THR A 42 -1.38 -13.56 -14.48
C THR A 42 -2.52 -14.31 -15.17
N ALA A 43 -2.43 -14.46 -16.48
CA ALA A 43 -3.31 -15.35 -17.22
C ALA A 43 -2.86 -16.80 -17.00
N LEU A 44 -3.81 -17.69 -16.78
CA LEU A 44 -3.59 -19.11 -16.62
C LEU A 44 -4.39 -19.85 -17.71
N ASP A 45 -3.84 -20.93 -18.19
CA ASP A 45 -4.56 -21.79 -19.12
C ASP A 45 -5.67 -22.59 -18.42
N THR A 46 -6.35 -23.46 -19.15
CA THR A 46 -7.43 -24.30 -18.61
C THR A 46 -6.93 -25.32 -17.58
N ASN A 47 -5.62 -25.57 -17.51
CA ASN A 47 -4.96 -26.45 -16.54
C ASN A 47 -4.25 -25.66 -15.43
N TYR A 48 -4.56 -24.35 -15.27
CA TYR A 48 -3.96 -23.44 -14.28
C TYR A 48 -2.45 -23.23 -14.45
N ILE A 49 -1.91 -23.46 -15.65
CA ILE A 49 -0.50 -23.21 -15.95
C ILE A 49 -0.34 -21.74 -16.39
N PRO A 50 0.63 -20.99 -15.82
CA PRO A 50 0.88 -19.60 -16.20
C PRO A 50 1.20 -19.46 -17.71
N MET A 51 0.60 -18.46 -18.33
CA MET A 51 0.77 -18.13 -19.75
C MET A 51 1.55 -16.82 -19.87
N GLU A 52 2.87 -16.91 -19.95
CA GLU A 52 3.78 -15.74 -19.93
C GLU A 52 3.54 -14.71 -21.05
N ASN A 53 3.05 -15.15 -22.20
CA ASN A 53 2.81 -14.30 -23.38
C ASN A 53 1.35 -13.81 -23.50
N SER A 54 0.50 -14.07 -22.51
CA SER A 54 -0.88 -13.63 -22.53
C SER A 54 -1.04 -12.32 -21.79
N ALA A 55 -1.37 -11.25 -22.52
CA ALA A 55 -1.62 -9.94 -21.94
C ALA A 55 -2.84 -9.97 -21.00
N VAL A 56 -2.68 -9.43 -19.79
CA VAL A 56 -3.77 -9.21 -18.83
C VAL A 56 -4.10 -7.72 -18.79
N SER A 57 -5.37 -7.40 -19.00
CA SER A 57 -5.88 -6.04 -18.87
C SER A 57 -6.34 -5.80 -17.42
N LEU A 58 -5.90 -4.69 -16.82
CA LEU A 58 -6.30 -4.25 -15.48
C LEU A 58 -7.24 -3.04 -15.59
N ARG A 59 -8.34 -3.05 -14.85
CA ARG A 59 -9.27 -1.92 -14.70
C ARG A 59 -9.67 -1.77 -13.24
N ALA A 60 -9.85 -0.52 -12.81
CA ALA A 60 -10.46 -0.17 -11.55
C ALA A 60 -11.76 0.61 -11.79
N ASP A 61 -12.75 0.44 -10.94
CA ASP A 61 -13.99 1.23 -10.96
C ASP A 61 -13.75 2.66 -10.42
N ARG A 62 -12.70 2.84 -9.61
CA ARG A 62 -12.27 4.10 -9.00
C ARG A 62 -10.75 4.17 -8.91
N GLY A 63 -10.20 5.38 -8.78
CA GLY A 63 -8.75 5.59 -8.80
C GLY A 63 -8.19 5.48 -10.21
N THR A 64 -6.89 5.37 -10.32
CA THR A 64 -6.20 5.26 -11.61
C THR A 64 -5.22 4.10 -11.60
N ILE A 65 -5.10 3.40 -12.72
CA ILE A 65 -4.11 2.35 -12.90
C ILE A 65 -3.10 2.82 -13.95
N ASP A 66 -1.82 2.75 -13.58
CA ASP A 66 -0.68 2.94 -14.48
C ASP A 66 0.19 1.68 -14.45
N GLY A 67 0.22 0.96 -15.58
CA GLY A 67 0.83 -0.36 -15.64
C GLY A 67 0.17 -1.34 -14.66
N ASN A 68 0.89 -1.71 -13.62
CA ASN A 68 0.42 -2.59 -12.54
C ASN A 68 0.30 -1.89 -11.18
N ILE A 69 0.30 -0.56 -11.16
CA ILE A 69 0.15 0.25 -9.96
C ILE A 69 -1.21 0.92 -9.95
N LEU A 70 -2.02 0.63 -8.95
CA LEU A 70 -3.23 1.36 -8.64
C LEU A 70 -2.91 2.54 -7.72
N THR A 71 -3.29 3.75 -8.09
CA THR A 71 -3.39 4.89 -7.17
C THR A 71 -4.81 4.92 -6.62
N ALA A 72 -4.94 4.70 -5.33
CA ALA A 72 -6.24 4.66 -4.64
C ALA A 72 -6.93 6.03 -4.66
N PRO A 73 -8.26 6.10 -4.70
CA PRO A 73 -9.02 7.36 -4.56
C PRO A 73 -8.93 7.90 -3.13
N ALA A 74 -9.54 9.07 -2.90
CA ALA A 74 -9.57 9.70 -1.57
C ALA A 74 -10.41 8.91 -0.54
N SER A 75 -11.36 8.06 -0.96
CA SER A 75 -12.22 7.28 -0.07
C SER A 75 -12.97 6.17 -0.78
N GLY A 76 -13.57 5.27 -0.01
CA GLY A 76 -14.47 4.22 -0.47
C GLY A 76 -13.74 2.91 -0.76
N THR A 77 -14.42 1.97 -1.40
CA THR A 77 -13.86 0.68 -1.83
C THR A 77 -13.61 0.72 -3.33
N VAL A 78 -12.46 0.24 -3.75
CA VAL A 78 -12.08 0.08 -5.16
C VAL A 78 -12.25 -1.38 -5.55
N THR A 79 -12.93 -1.63 -6.66
CA THR A 79 -12.97 -2.95 -7.28
C THR A 79 -12.00 -2.95 -8.46
N VAL A 80 -10.97 -3.78 -8.37
CA VAL A 80 -10.03 -4.01 -9.46
C VAL A 80 -10.43 -5.28 -10.19
N THR A 81 -10.48 -5.22 -11.51
CA THR A 81 -10.77 -6.35 -12.39
C THR A 81 -9.57 -6.59 -13.30
N ALA A 82 -9.09 -7.83 -13.35
CA ALA A 82 -8.12 -8.32 -14.30
C ALA A 82 -8.85 -9.19 -15.33
N SER A 83 -8.52 -9.07 -16.62
CA SER A 83 -9.17 -9.81 -17.70
C SER A 83 -8.17 -10.26 -18.76
N ALA A 84 -8.31 -11.49 -19.22
CA ALA A 84 -7.55 -12.05 -20.34
C ALA A 84 -8.36 -13.18 -21.00
N GLY A 85 -8.38 -13.25 -22.35
CA GLY A 85 -8.95 -14.36 -23.12
C GLY A 85 -10.41 -14.70 -22.79
N GLY A 86 -11.21 -13.74 -22.30
CA GLY A 86 -12.59 -13.95 -21.86
C GLY A 86 -12.74 -14.36 -20.38
N ALA A 87 -11.66 -14.73 -19.69
CA ALA A 87 -11.65 -14.96 -18.25
C ALA A 87 -11.40 -13.66 -17.47
N SER A 88 -11.89 -13.58 -16.24
CA SER A 88 -11.66 -12.42 -15.37
C SER A 88 -11.55 -12.81 -13.89
N ALA A 89 -10.85 -11.97 -13.13
CA ALA A 89 -10.77 -12.04 -11.67
C ALA A 89 -10.94 -10.64 -11.06
N GLN A 90 -11.45 -10.58 -9.84
CA GLN A 90 -11.66 -9.31 -9.13
C GLN A 90 -11.09 -9.35 -7.73
N THR A 91 -10.58 -8.20 -7.28
CA THR A 91 -10.23 -7.95 -5.88
C THR A 91 -10.80 -6.62 -5.41
N LYS A 92 -11.06 -6.50 -4.10
CA LYS A 92 -11.55 -5.27 -3.47
C LYS A 92 -10.49 -4.70 -2.55
N ILE A 93 -10.30 -3.38 -2.65
CA ILE A 93 -9.34 -2.62 -1.85
C ILE A 93 -10.11 -1.52 -1.14
N ASP A 94 -10.05 -1.51 0.19
CA ASP A 94 -10.72 -0.53 1.03
C ASP A 94 -9.80 0.64 1.34
N VAL A 95 -10.25 1.85 1.06
CA VAL A 95 -9.55 3.08 1.43
C VAL A 95 -9.93 3.46 2.85
N ILE A 96 -8.96 3.37 3.74
CA ILE A 96 -9.15 3.64 5.18
C ILE A 96 -8.84 5.10 5.45
N THR A 97 -9.86 5.88 5.65
CA THR A 97 -9.76 7.32 5.92
C THR A 97 -9.53 7.64 7.39
N GLN A 98 -9.92 6.72 8.29
CA GLN A 98 -9.75 6.86 9.74
C GLN A 98 -9.14 5.58 10.31
N PRO A 99 -7.81 5.45 10.34
CA PRO A 99 -7.15 4.34 10.99
C PRO A 99 -7.34 4.42 12.52
N ASP A 100 -7.34 3.25 13.19
CA ASP A 100 -7.51 3.16 14.64
C ASP A 100 -6.27 3.68 15.40
N SER A 101 -5.10 3.52 14.81
CA SER A 101 -3.84 3.99 15.40
C SER A 101 -2.79 4.31 14.34
N ILE A 102 -1.90 5.23 14.69
CA ILE A 102 -0.72 5.61 13.91
C ILE A 102 0.49 5.49 14.82
N SER A 103 1.56 4.90 14.32
CA SER A 103 2.84 4.86 15.00
C SER A 103 3.93 5.51 14.17
N VAL A 104 4.75 6.33 14.83
CA VAL A 104 5.95 6.92 14.23
C VAL A 104 7.14 6.00 14.51
N LYS A 105 7.93 5.74 13.50
CA LYS A 105 9.10 4.87 13.55
C LYS A 105 10.33 5.59 13.02
N GLN A 106 11.49 5.24 13.58
CA GLN A 106 12.80 5.57 13.05
C GLN A 106 13.56 4.26 12.82
N ASN A 107 14.13 4.09 11.63
CA ASN A 107 14.83 2.85 11.25
C ASN A 107 13.99 1.57 11.49
N GLY A 108 12.68 1.64 11.21
CA GLY A 108 11.74 0.52 11.35
C GLY A 108 11.26 0.23 12.78
N LYS A 109 11.80 0.93 13.81
CA LYS A 109 11.41 0.77 15.22
C LYS A 109 10.53 1.93 15.68
N ALA A 110 9.46 1.64 16.42
CA ALA A 110 8.63 2.67 17.02
C ALA A 110 9.48 3.51 18.00
N VAL A 111 9.32 4.83 17.91
CA VAL A 111 10.04 5.79 18.77
C VAL A 111 9.04 6.71 19.46
N SER A 112 9.34 7.00 20.74
CA SER A 112 8.60 7.99 21.53
C SER A 112 9.40 9.26 21.76
N ALA A 113 10.72 9.20 21.60
CA ALA A 113 11.63 10.33 21.69
C ALA A 113 12.88 10.09 20.85
N ILE A 114 13.43 11.19 20.32
CA ILE A 114 14.72 11.22 19.62
C ILE A 114 15.50 12.42 20.14
N THR A 115 16.83 12.29 20.16
CA THR A 115 17.74 13.40 20.47
C THR A 115 18.61 13.64 19.25
N LEU A 116 18.70 14.89 18.83
CA LEU A 116 19.45 15.32 17.66
C LEU A 116 20.33 16.52 18.00
N SER A 117 21.47 16.61 17.34
CA SER A 117 22.33 17.79 17.35
C SER A 117 21.74 18.89 16.46
N ALA A 118 22.17 20.13 16.65
CA ALA A 118 21.77 21.25 15.81
C ALA A 118 22.06 20.97 14.32
N GLY A 119 21.05 21.15 13.46
CA GLY A 119 21.13 20.90 12.01
C GLY A 119 21.11 19.42 11.61
N GLU A 120 21.10 18.49 12.56
CA GLU A 120 21.01 17.06 12.25
C GLU A 120 19.61 16.70 11.72
N THR A 121 19.56 15.69 10.87
CA THR A 121 18.30 15.19 10.28
C THR A 121 17.93 13.80 10.80
N ALA A 122 16.63 13.53 10.93
CA ALA A 122 16.10 12.20 11.23
C ALA A 122 14.99 11.84 10.23
N THR A 123 15.10 10.67 9.61
CA THR A 123 14.04 10.13 8.77
C THR A 123 13.08 9.34 9.64
N LEU A 124 11.85 9.84 9.71
CA LEU A 124 10.73 9.21 10.40
C LEU A 124 9.76 8.60 9.37
N THR A 125 9.18 7.48 9.72
CA THR A 125 8.12 6.85 8.95
C THR A 125 6.87 6.70 9.81
N ALA A 126 5.71 6.97 9.23
CA ALA A 126 4.44 6.69 9.88
C ALA A 126 3.83 5.40 9.32
N SER A 127 3.17 4.64 10.19
CA SER A 127 2.38 3.47 9.79
C SER A 127 1.05 3.46 10.50
N ALA A 128 -0.01 3.16 9.74
CA ALA A 128 -1.37 3.12 10.22
C ALA A 128 -1.85 1.68 10.42
N MET A 129 -2.76 1.50 11.39
CA MET A 129 -3.45 0.24 11.67
C MET A 129 -4.95 0.47 11.64
N TYR A 130 -5.69 -0.49 11.12
CA TYR A 130 -7.14 -0.52 11.16
C TYR A 130 -7.63 -1.92 11.51
N ARG A 131 -8.41 -2.04 12.59
CA ARG A 131 -8.89 -3.34 13.13
C ARG A 131 -7.73 -4.33 13.34
N HIS A 132 -6.64 -3.84 13.96
CA HIS A 132 -5.42 -4.60 14.24
C HIS A 132 -4.65 -5.11 13.02
N LEU A 133 -4.96 -4.61 11.82
CA LEU A 133 -4.26 -4.96 10.58
C LEU A 133 -3.58 -3.73 9.98
N PRO A 134 -2.40 -3.90 9.37
CA PRO A 134 -1.69 -2.79 8.75
C PRO A 134 -2.48 -2.23 7.58
N VAL A 135 -2.40 -0.92 7.41
CA VAL A 135 -2.93 -0.17 6.28
C VAL A 135 -1.76 0.29 5.42
N LEU A 136 -1.77 -0.05 4.15
CA LEU A 136 -0.71 0.35 3.21
C LEU A 136 -0.80 1.86 2.95
N GLY A 137 0.34 2.53 3.02
CA GLY A 137 0.52 3.93 2.72
C GLY A 137 1.96 4.34 2.94
N ASP A 138 2.35 5.46 2.37
CA ASP A 138 3.66 6.07 2.54
C ASP A 138 3.58 7.34 3.41
N ASN A 139 4.71 7.99 3.66
CA ASN A 139 4.76 9.23 4.44
C ASN A 139 3.94 10.38 3.83
N LYS A 140 3.62 10.34 2.55
CA LYS A 140 2.77 11.34 1.87
C LYS A 140 1.29 11.21 2.24
N GLY A 141 0.87 10.03 2.71
CA GLY A 141 -0.48 9.80 3.26
C GLY A 141 -0.69 10.37 4.65
N PHE A 142 0.33 11.04 5.24
CA PHE A 142 0.27 11.65 6.56
C PHE A 142 0.58 13.13 6.49
N THR A 143 -0.17 13.92 7.28
CA THR A 143 0.20 15.29 7.57
C THR A 143 1.16 15.31 8.75
N TRP A 144 2.33 15.90 8.55
CA TRP A 144 3.36 16.02 9.55
C TRP A 144 3.39 17.43 10.12
N THR A 145 3.41 17.55 11.44
CA THR A 145 3.51 18.83 12.14
C THR A 145 4.57 18.79 13.21
N VAL A 146 5.20 19.96 13.45
CA VAL A 146 6.17 20.17 14.52
C VAL A 146 5.61 21.23 15.45
N GLN A 147 5.67 20.98 16.76
CA GLN A 147 5.40 21.95 17.81
C GLN A 147 6.68 22.29 18.56
N GLY A 148 6.85 23.58 18.89
CA GLY A 148 8.09 24.13 19.47
C GLY A 148 9.05 24.61 18.37
N ASN A 149 10.06 25.39 18.77
CA ASN A 149 11.08 25.92 17.85
C ASN A 149 12.26 24.95 17.68
N VAL A 150 11.96 23.67 17.48
CA VAL A 150 12.96 22.58 17.46
C VAL A 150 13.40 22.17 16.06
N GLY A 151 12.72 22.63 15.01
CA GLY A 151 13.07 22.30 13.63
C GLY A 151 11.87 22.32 12.70
N THR A 152 12.05 21.67 11.54
CA THR A 152 11.04 21.51 10.50
C THR A 152 10.91 20.05 10.10
N ILE A 153 9.75 19.67 9.54
CA ILE A 153 9.53 18.32 9.01
C ILE A 153 8.86 18.39 7.64
N GLU A 154 9.37 17.62 6.71
CA GLU A 154 8.80 17.47 5.38
C GLU A 154 8.80 15.99 4.98
N ASN A 155 7.63 15.44 4.64
CA ASN A 155 7.46 14.03 4.25
C ASN A 155 8.13 13.02 5.20
N GLY A 156 8.13 13.33 6.52
CA GLY A 156 8.76 12.50 7.54
C GLY A 156 10.25 12.76 7.75
N VAL A 157 10.89 13.64 6.98
CA VAL A 157 12.28 14.07 7.23
C VAL A 157 12.27 15.27 8.16
N PHE A 158 12.66 15.06 9.41
CA PHE A 158 12.82 16.12 10.41
C PHE A 158 14.24 16.68 10.34
N THR A 159 14.35 18.01 10.36
CA THR A 159 15.63 18.74 10.46
C THR A 159 15.63 19.56 11.74
N ALA A 160 16.58 19.28 12.64
CA ALA A 160 16.71 20.00 13.90
C ALA A 160 17.15 21.45 13.69
N SER A 161 16.55 22.38 14.46
CA SER A 161 16.98 23.79 14.46
C SER A 161 18.38 23.97 15.07
N GLY A 162 18.95 25.18 14.91
CA GLY A 162 20.22 25.56 15.55
C GLY A 162 20.08 25.87 17.05
N SER A 163 18.89 25.83 17.61
CA SER A 163 18.61 26.20 19.02
C SER A 163 18.37 24.98 19.88
N ILE A 164 18.86 25.03 21.12
CA ILE A 164 18.54 24.01 22.13
C ILE A 164 17.07 24.14 22.54
N GLY A 165 16.34 23.05 22.54
CA GLY A 165 14.93 23.03 22.90
C GLY A 165 14.33 21.64 22.93
N SER A 166 13.07 21.56 23.34
CA SER A 166 12.23 20.36 23.23
C SER A 166 10.95 20.68 22.50
N GLY A 167 10.44 19.73 21.78
CA GLY A 167 9.20 19.87 21.00
C GLY A 167 8.61 18.51 20.66
N SER A 168 7.56 18.50 19.85
CA SER A 168 6.94 17.27 19.40
C SER A 168 6.75 17.25 17.89
N VAL A 169 6.85 16.05 17.32
CA VAL A 169 6.50 15.75 15.93
C VAL A 169 5.25 14.89 15.95
N THR A 170 4.25 15.27 15.18
CA THR A 170 3.00 14.53 15.06
C THR A 170 2.75 14.16 13.60
N ALA A 171 2.36 12.91 13.37
CA ALA A 171 1.87 12.44 12.08
C ALA A 171 0.37 12.14 12.19
N VAL A 172 -0.42 12.66 11.27
CA VAL A 172 -1.87 12.46 11.23
C VAL A 172 -2.26 11.98 9.84
N SER A 173 -3.05 10.90 9.78
CA SER A 173 -3.67 10.45 8.53
C SER A 173 -4.97 11.22 8.35
N TYR A 174 -5.13 11.87 7.21
CA TYR A 174 -6.33 12.62 6.87
C TYR A 174 -7.02 12.21 5.64
N THR A 175 -8.23 12.43 5.81
CA THR A 175 -9.13 12.88 4.77
C THR A 175 -9.21 14.39 4.74
#